data_6d8e5cca7581291c913aa3c8d18142ac
#
_entry.id   6d8e5cca7581291c913aa3c8d18142ac
#
_cell.length_a   1.000
_cell.length_b   1.000
_cell.length_c   1.000
_cell.angle_alpha   90.00
_cell.angle_beta   90.00
_cell.angle_gamma   90.00
#
_symmetry.space_group_name_H-M   'P 1'
#
loop_
_entity.id
_entity.type
_entity.pdbx_description
1 polymer ?
#
loop_
_entity_poly.entity_id
_entity_poly.type
_entity_poly.pdbx_seq_one_letter_code
_entity_poly.pdbx_strand_id
1 'polypeptide(L)'
;MSKETILSVNNLHVDFKTYAGDVKAIRDINFELKKGETLAIVGESGSGKSVTTRTLMGLNAKNATISGDIDFKGRKLNELKEQDWVKVRGKEIAMIFQDPMTSLDPTMKIGMQIAEAILIHEKVSKADALSRALELMKQVGIPDAEEHINDYPHQWSGGMRQRAVIAIALAANPEILIADEPTTALDVTIQNQILKLMKELQSQISSSIIFITHDLGVVAGMADRVAVMYAGKIVEYGTVDEVFYNPQHPYTWGLLNSMPTTDTEAGSLQSIPGTPPDLLNPPKGDAFAARNEYALDIDHEEEPPMFKVSETHYAATWLLDERAPKVIPPLPIQKRWAKWAEKERGQA
;
A
#
# COMPACT_ATOMS: atom_id res chain seq x y z
N MET A 1 -15.30 -17.22 11.36
CA MET A 1 -16.14 -16.50 10.36
C MET A 1 -15.21 -15.75 9.45
N SER A 2 -15.31 -15.91 8.12
CA SER A 2 -14.53 -15.09 7.17
C SER A 2 -14.93 -13.64 7.32
N LYS A 3 -13.94 -12.72 7.42
CA LYS A 3 -14.22 -11.28 7.45
C LYS A 3 -14.90 -10.88 6.13
N GLU A 4 -15.87 -9.97 6.18
CA GLU A 4 -16.58 -9.42 5.03
C GLU A 4 -15.63 -8.65 4.12
N THR A 5 -15.70 -8.85 2.79
CA THR A 5 -14.98 -8.05 1.79
C THR A 5 -15.67 -6.69 1.65
N ILE A 6 -14.93 -5.60 1.90
CA ILE A 6 -15.49 -4.25 1.79
C ILE A 6 -15.07 -3.54 0.50
N LEU A 7 -13.94 -3.93 -0.08
CA LEU A 7 -13.45 -3.44 -1.37
C LEU A 7 -12.96 -4.62 -2.20
N SER A 8 -13.36 -4.68 -3.46
CA SER A 8 -12.91 -5.66 -4.44
C SER A 8 -12.45 -4.95 -5.70
N VAL A 9 -11.25 -5.29 -6.17
CA VAL A 9 -10.66 -4.79 -7.40
C VAL A 9 -10.46 -5.96 -8.34
N ASN A 10 -11.04 -5.89 -9.53
CA ASN A 10 -11.01 -6.97 -10.52
C ASN A 10 -10.60 -6.46 -11.89
N ASN A 11 -9.61 -7.11 -12.48
CA ASN A 11 -9.08 -6.83 -13.81
C ASN A 11 -8.82 -5.34 -14.05
N LEU A 12 -8.25 -4.66 -13.03
CA LEU A 12 -7.99 -3.23 -13.11
C LEU A 12 -6.80 -2.96 -14.03
N HIS A 13 -7.04 -2.10 -15.02
CA HIS A 13 -6.04 -1.53 -15.92
C HIS A 13 -6.07 -0.01 -15.83
N VAL A 14 -4.90 0.61 -15.89
CA VAL A 14 -4.76 2.07 -15.96
C VAL A 14 -3.67 2.43 -16.96
N ASP A 15 -4.06 3.07 -18.05
CA ASP A 15 -3.17 3.53 -19.10
C ASP A 15 -3.15 5.06 -19.14
N PHE A 16 -1.96 5.66 -19.25
CA PHE A 16 -1.81 7.11 -19.41
C PHE A 16 -1.42 7.45 -20.83
N LYS A 17 -2.26 8.23 -21.52
CA LYS A 17 -1.95 8.76 -22.84
C LYS A 17 -0.85 9.80 -22.76
N THR A 18 0.25 9.56 -23.49
CA THR A 18 1.38 10.46 -23.60
C THR A 18 1.71 10.75 -25.07
N TYR A 19 2.58 11.72 -25.35
CA TYR A 19 3.05 11.99 -26.72
C TYR A 19 3.84 10.82 -27.32
N ALA A 20 4.47 10.00 -26.48
CA ALA A 20 5.26 8.84 -26.91
C ALA A 20 4.41 7.58 -27.10
N GLY A 21 3.17 7.58 -26.65
CA GLY A 21 2.25 6.43 -26.66
C GLY A 21 1.55 6.24 -25.30
N ASP A 22 0.89 5.10 -25.12
CA ASP A 22 0.13 4.78 -23.92
C ASP A 22 1.03 4.03 -22.92
N VAL A 23 1.28 4.66 -21.76
CA VAL A 23 2.02 4.03 -20.64
C VAL A 23 1.06 3.14 -19.85
N LYS A 24 1.28 1.85 -19.84
CA LYS A 24 0.46 0.83 -19.17
C LYS A 24 0.84 0.71 -17.69
N ALA A 25 0.43 1.70 -16.89
CA ALA A 25 0.84 1.83 -15.50
C ALA A 25 0.28 0.74 -14.59
N ILE A 26 -0.94 0.25 -14.86
CA ILE A 26 -1.57 -0.89 -14.18
C ILE A 26 -2.05 -1.88 -15.23
N ARG A 27 -1.73 -3.16 -15.02
CA ARG A 27 -1.88 -4.23 -16.00
C ARG A 27 -2.55 -5.43 -15.35
N ASP A 28 -3.89 -5.47 -15.28
CA ASP A 28 -4.67 -6.57 -14.74
C ASP A 28 -4.36 -6.88 -13.26
N ILE A 29 -4.61 -5.93 -12.36
CA ILE A 29 -4.50 -6.22 -10.92
C ILE A 29 -5.83 -6.66 -10.31
N ASN A 30 -5.72 -7.63 -9.43
CA ASN A 30 -6.85 -8.24 -8.72
C ASN A 30 -6.52 -8.36 -7.24
N PHE A 31 -7.35 -7.80 -6.36
CA PHE A 31 -7.22 -7.94 -4.91
C PHE A 31 -8.51 -7.59 -4.19
N GLU A 32 -8.61 -8.03 -2.94
CA GLU A 32 -9.71 -7.72 -2.03
C GLU A 32 -9.18 -7.13 -0.73
N LEU A 33 -9.96 -6.21 -0.13
CA LEU A 33 -9.74 -5.73 1.22
C LEU A 33 -10.91 -6.18 2.10
N LYS A 34 -10.59 -6.85 3.20
CA LYS A 34 -11.59 -7.30 4.18
C LYS A 34 -11.78 -6.25 5.27
N LYS A 35 -12.96 -6.24 5.88
CA LYS A 35 -13.29 -5.29 6.95
C LYS A 35 -12.32 -5.43 8.14
N GLY A 36 -11.75 -4.31 8.58
CA GLY A 36 -10.77 -4.27 9.67
C GLY A 36 -9.45 -4.96 9.37
N GLU A 37 -9.11 -5.14 8.08
CA GLU A 37 -7.85 -5.72 7.61
C GLU A 37 -6.88 -4.60 7.22
N THR A 38 -5.59 -4.87 7.39
CA THR A 38 -4.52 -4.12 6.75
C THR A 38 -3.94 -4.93 5.59
N LEU A 39 -4.15 -4.45 4.36
CA LEU A 39 -3.49 -4.95 3.15
C LEU A 39 -2.29 -4.05 2.83
N ALA A 40 -1.09 -4.60 2.85
CA ALA A 40 0.09 -3.89 2.35
C ALA A 40 0.26 -4.10 0.84
N ILE A 41 0.58 -3.04 0.11
CA ILE A 41 1.01 -3.09 -1.30
C ILE A 41 2.46 -2.63 -1.35
N VAL A 42 3.36 -3.54 -1.75
CA VAL A 42 4.80 -3.31 -1.73
C VAL A 42 5.42 -3.47 -3.12
N GLY A 43 6.59 -2.87 -3.34
CA GLY A 43 7.34 -2.99 -4.59
C GLY A 43 8.24 -1.79 -4.83
N GLU A 44 9.11 -1.87 -5.83
CA GLU A 44 10.00 -0.78 -6.22
C GLU A 44 9.25 0.48 -6.68
N SER A 45 9.94 1.61 -6.74
CA SER A 45 9.41 2.84 -7.36
C SER A 45 9.00 2.57 -8.81
N GLY A 46 7.87 3.13 -9.24
CA GLY A 46 7.33 2.90 -10.58
C GLY A 46 6.56 1.59 -10.77
N SER A 47 6.42 0.72 -9.74
CA SER A 47 5.65 -0.53 -9.87
C SER A 47 4.13 -0.36 -10.01
N GLY A 48 3.58 0.85 -9.83
CA GLY A 48 2.15 1.15 -9.98
C GLY A 48 1.40 1.42 -8.66
N LYS A 49 2.02 1.29 -7.49
CA LYS A 49 1.39 1.40 -6.16
C LYS A 49 0.55 2.69 -6.00
N SER A 50 1.17 3.85 -6.17
CA SER A 50 0.46 5.13 -6.02
C SER A 50 -0.56 5.40 -7.14
N VAL A 51 -0.39 4.80 -8.33
CA VAL A 51 -1.41 4.84 -9.39
C VAL A 51 -2.63 4.05 -8.94
N THR A 52 -2.45 2.87 -8.36
CA THR A 52 -3.53 2.04 -7.82
C THR A 52 -4.34 2.83 -6.78
N THR A 53 -3.69 3.43 -5.78
CA THR A 53 -4.40 4.18 -4.72
C THR A 53 -5.10 5.43 -5.24
N ARG A 54 -4.47 6.18 -6.15
CA ARG A 54 -5.13 7.32 -6.80
C ARG A 54 -6.34 6.88 -7.61
N THR A 55 -6.30 5.70 -8.23
CA THR A 55 -7.45 5.13 -8.95
C THR A 55 -8.59 4.80 -8.00
N LEU A 56 -8.30 4.19 -6.84
CA LEU A 56 -9.29 3.92 -5.79
C LEU A 56 -9.96 5.18 -5.24
N MET A 57 -9.31 6.33 -5.36
CA MET A 57 -9.80 7.63 -4.93
C MET A 57 -10.40 8.48 -6.08
N GLY A 58 -10.38 7.98 -7.33
CA GLY A 58 -10.79 8.75 -8.49
C GLY A 58 -9.92 10.00 -8.71
N LEU A 59 -8.62 9.94 -8.36
CA LEU A 59 -7.68 11.07 -8.41
C LEU A 59 -6.67 10.96 -9.56
N ASN A 60 -6.95 10.15 -10.56
CA ASN A 60 -6.08 10.04 -11.73
C ASN A 60 -6.11 11.31 -12.59
N ALA A 61 -5.01 11.54 -13.28
CA ALA A 61 -4.92 12.63 -14.26
C ALA A 61 -5.93 12.42 -15.41
N LYS A 62 -6.35 13.52 -16.06
CA LYS A 62 -7.39 13.49 -17.13
C LYS A 62 -7.00 12.66 -18.36
N ASN A 63 -5.71 12.39 -18.57
CA ASN A 63 -5.20 11.55 -19.65
C ASN A 63 -5.17 10.07 -19.29
N ALA A 64 -5.66 9.67 -18.10
CA ALA A 64 -5.79 8.27 -17.71
C ALA A 64 -7.01 7.62 -18.35
N THR A 65 -6.84 6.40 -18.85
CA THR A 65 -7.92 5.49 -19.25
C THR A 65 -7.95 4.35 -18.23
N ILE A 66 -9.11 4.14 -17.61
CA ILE A 66 -9.31 3.15 -16.54
C ILE A 66 -10.32 2.12 -17.04
N SER A 67 -10.02 0.84 -16.87
CA SER A 67 -10.94 -0.28 -17.12
C SER A 67 -10.83 -1.34 -16.02
N GLY A 68 -11.78 -2.25 -15.97
CA GLY A 68 -11.96 -3.20 -14.87
C GLY A 68 -13.00 -2.72 -13.88
N ASP A 69 -13.15 -3.42 -12.77
CA ASP A 69 -14.16 -3.16 -11.74
C ASP A 69 -13.52 -2.81 -10.39
N ILE A 70 -14.01 -1.74 -9.78
CA ILE A 70 -13.67 -1.37 -8.39
C ILE A 70 -14.98 -1.32 -7.63
N ASP A 71 -15.26 -2.37 -6.86
CA ASP A 71 -16.48 -2.47 -6.06
C ASP A 71 -16.20 -2.13 -4.59
N PHE A 72 -16.90 -1.13 -4.08
CA PHE A 72 -16.91 -0.78 -2.66
C PHE A 72 -18.32 -1.00 -2.10
N LYS A 73 -18.51 -2.07 -1.34
CA LYS A 73 -19.77 -2.43 -0.69
C LYS A 73 -20.95 -2.51 -1.69
N GLY A 74 -20.74 -3.10 -2.87
CA GLY A 74 -21.74 -3.23 -3.92
C GLY A 74 -21.89 -1.98 -4.81
N ARG A 75 -21.01 -0.96 -4.65
CA ARG A 75 -21.02 0.25 -5.44
C ARG A 75 -19.75 0.36 -6.29
N LYS A 76 -19.90 0.48 -7.60
CA LYS A 76 -18.78 0.63 -8.54
C LYS A 76 -18.18 2.03 -8.47
N LEU A 77 -16.97 2.15 -7.92
CA LEU A 77 -16.29 3.44 -7.75
C LEU A 77 -15.85 4.07 -9.06
N ASN A 78 -15.43 3.26 -10.02
CA ASN A 78 -14.99 3.73 -11.34
C ASN A 78 -16.13 4.30 -12.22
N GLU A 79 -17.39 4.11 -11.84
CA GLU A 79 -18.56 4.67 -12.52
C GLU A 79 -19.07 5.95 -11.85
N LEU A 80 -18.49 6.37 -10.71
CA LEU A 80 -18.94 7.53 -9.95
C LEU A 80 -18.66 8.84 -10.71
N LYS A 81 -19.64 9.75 -10.66
CA LYS A 81 -19.46 11.14 -11.09
C LYS A 81 -18.77 11.95 -10.00
N GLU A 82 -18.17 13.09 -10.35
CA GLU A 82 -17.45 13.93 -9.37
C GLU A 82 -18.33 14.34 -8.17
N GLN A 83 -19.62 14.59 -8.39
CA GLN A 83 -20.58 14.91 -7.33
C GLN A 83 -20.75 13.78 -6.29
N ASP A 84 -20.59 12.54 -6.71
CA ASP A 84 -20.70 11.36 -5.83
C ASP A 84 -19.37 11.09 -5.12
N TRP A 85 -18.23 11.38 -5.78
CA TRP A 85 -16.92 11.31 -5.16
C TRP A 85 -16.77 12.22 -3.94
N VAL A 86 -17.42 13.40 -3.92
CA VAL A 86 -17.44 14.30 -2.75
C VAL A 86 -18.00 13.62 -1.50
N LYS A 87 -18.93 12.66 -1.68
CA LYS A 87 -19.51 11.90 -0.56
C LYS A 87 -18.62 10.74 -0.10
N VAL A 88 -17.77 10.23 -0.98
CA VAL A 88 -16.88 9.09 -0.71
C VAL A 88 -15.57 9.56 -0.09
N ARG A 89 -14.93 10.54 -0.74
CA ARG A 89 -13.61 11.06 -0.32
C ARG A 89 -13.70 11.71 1.06
N GLY A 90 -12.84 11.29 1.96
CA GLY A 90 -12.72 11.76 3.34
C GLY A 90 -13.71 11.10 4.30
N LYS A 91 -14.92 10.78 3.86
CA LYS A 91 -15.97 10.21 4.74
C LYS A 91 -15.99 8.68 4.74
N GLU A 92 -15.92 8.05 3.56
CA GLU A 92 -15.97 6.60 3.45
C GLU A 92 -14.56 6.04 3.19
N ILE A 93 -13.81 6.71 2.32
CA ILE A 93 -12.43 6.38 2.00
C ILE A 93 -11.59 7.64 2.16
N ALA A 94 -10.61 7.61 3.05
CA ALA A 94 -9.66 8.70 3.26
C ALA A 94 -8.25 8.29 2.80
N MET A 95 -7.41 9.27 2.51
CA MET A 95 -6.05 9.05 2.03
C MET A 95 -5.04 9.93 2.75
N ILE A 96 -3.95 9.32 3.20
CA ILE A 96 -2.74 9.99 3.65
C ILE A 96 -1.76 9.96 2.48
N PHE A 97 -1.38 11.13 1.98
CA PHE A 97 -0.43 11.27 0.87
C PHE A 97 1.01 11.18 1.35
N GLN A 98 1.90 10.85 0.44
CA GLN A 98 3.33 10.62 0.70
C GLN A 98 4.05 11.83 1.33
N ASP A 99 3.70 13.06 0.92
CA ASP A 99 4.35 14.28 1.39
C ASP A 99 3.40 15.12 2.25
N PRO A 100 3.64 15.20 3.57
CA PRO A 100 2.83 16.04 4.46
C PRO A 100 2.98 17.54 4.19
N MET A 101 4.08 17.97 3.52
CA MET A 101 4.31 19.38 3.21
C MET A 101 3.36 19.90 2.13
N THR A 102 2.99 19.04 1.18
CA THR A 102 2.06 19.37 0.09
C THR A 102 0.60 19.12 0.49
N SER A 103 0.37 18.39 1.59
CA SER A 103 -0.97 18.02 2.06
C SER A 103 -1.61 19.07 2.98
N LEU A 104 -0.80 19.95 3.59
CA LEU A 104 -1.26 21.00 4.50
C LEU A 104 -1.20 22.35 3.81
N ASP A 105 -2.28 23.16 3.96
CA ASP A 105 -2.29 24.55 3.52
C ASP A 105 -1.38 25.40 4.43
N PRO A 106 -0.26 25.98 3.92
CA PRO A 106 0.67 26.73 4.74
C PRO A 106 0.10 28.06 5.29
N THR A 107 -1.01 28.52 4.73
CA THR A 107 -1.67 29.80 5.09
C THR A 107 -2.82 29.61 6.09
N MET A 108 -3.20 28.36 6.39
CA MET A 108 -4.31 28.04 7.28
C MET A 108 -3.81 27.38 8.58
N LYS A 109 -4.42 27.72 9.70
CA LYS A 109 -4.12 27.14 11.01
C LYS A 109 -4.45 25.65 11.04
N ILE A 110 -3.61 24.83 11.68
CA ILE A 110 -3.77 23.36 11.73
C ILE A 110 -5.13 22.94 12.28
N GLY A 111 -5.55 23.50 13.43
CA GLY A 111 -6.86 23.17 14.00
C GLY A 111 -8.02 23.45 13.05
N MET A 112 -7.91 24.50 12.24
CA MET A 112 -8.92 24.81 11.22
C MET A 112 -8.93 23.82 10.06
N GLN A 113 -7.77 23.34 9.63
CA GLN A 113 -7.69 22.32 8.55
C GLN A 113 -8.32 21.00 9.00
N ILE A 114 -8.10 20.59 10.26
CA ILE A 114 -8.74 19.39 10.82
C ILE A 114 -10.26 19.64 10.99
N ALA A 115 -10.67 20.79 11.49
CA ALA A 115 -12.08 21.13 11.65
C ALA A 115 -12.83 21.24 10.32
N GLU A 116 -12.18 21.71 9.26
CA GLU A 116 -12.73 21.76 7.90
C GLU A 116 -13.10 20.37 7.37
N ALA A 117 -12.25 19.38 7.59
CA ALA A 117 -12.54 18.00 7.21
C ALA A 117 -13.81 17.44 7.90
N ILE A 118 -14.09 17.89 9.13
CA ILE A 118 -15.35 17.57 9.84
C ILE A 118 -16.53 18.32 9.22
N LEU A 119 -16.38 19.63 9.02
CA LEU A 119 -17.46 20.51 8.55
C LEU A 119 -17.95 20.18 7.12
N ILE A 120 -17.06 19.64 6.27
CA ILE A 120 -17.42 19.21 4.92
C ILE A 120 -18.41 18.02 4.95
N HIS A 121 -18.28 17.15 5.95
CA HIS A 121 -19.04 15.89 6.00
C HIS A 121 -20.16 15.88 7.02
N GLU A 122 -20.14 16.79 7.98
CA GLU A 122 -21.10 16.82 9.10
C GLU A 122 -21.70 18.21 9.30
N LYS A 123 -23.00 18.23 9.65
CA LYS A 123 -23.71 19.48 9.98
C LYS A 123 -23.52 19.83 11.46
N VAL A 124 -22.34 20.29 11.82
CA VAL A 124 -21.99 20.72 13.18
C VAL A 124 -21.59 22.19 13.20
N SER A 125 -21.59 22.84 14.39
CA SER A 125 -21.08 24.20 14.51
C SER A 125 -19.55 24.24 14.35
N LYS A 126 -19.02 25.40 13.94
CA LYS A 126 -17.56 25.61 13.85
C LYS A 126 -16.88 25.40 15.22
N ALA A 127 -17.55 25.77 16.32
CA ALA A 127 -17.02 25.58 17.66
C ALA A 127 -16.92 24.08 18.02
N ASP A 128 -17.95 23.30 17.71
CA ASP A 128 -17.92 21.84 17.92
C ASP A 128 -16.89 21.18 17.06
N ALA A 129 -16.76 21.59 15.78
CA ALA A 129 -15.73 21.05 14.89
C ALA A 129 -14.30 21.34 15.39
N LEU A 130 -14.04 22.55 15.93
CA LEU A 130 -12.74 22.87 16.54
C LEU A 130 -12.49 22.09 17.83
N SER A 131 -13.51 21.87 18.66
CA SER A 131 -13.39 21.03 19.85
C SER A 131 -13.01 19.59 19.49
N ARG A 132 -13.66 19.02 18.46
CA ARG A 132 -13.34 17.69 17.95
C ARG A 132 -11.96 17.64 17.28
N ALA A 133 -11.56 18.71 16.59
CA ALA A 133 -10.21 18.82 16.04
C ALA A 133 -9.14 18.77 17.14
N LEU A 134 -9.37 19.44 18.27
CA LEU A 134 -8.48 19.38 19.42
C LEU A 134 -8.38 17.96 20.01
N GLU A 135 -9.52 17.26 20.13
CA GLU A 135 -9.50 15.86 20.59
C GLU A 135 -8.75 14.94 19.62
N LEU A 136 -8.91 15.12 18.30
CA LEU A 136 -8.14 14.39 17.30
C LEU A 136 -6.65 14.69 17.41
N MET A 137 -6.24 15.93 17.62
CA MET A 137 -4.84 16.30 17.84
C MET A 137 -4.25 15.56 19.04
N LYS A 138 -5.00 15.44 20.13
CA LYS A 138 -4.60 14.66 21.32
C LYS A 138 -4.49 13.17 20.99
N GLN A 139 -5.47 12.61 20.29
CA GLN A 139 -5.50 11.19 19.89
C GLN A 139 -4.30 10.82 19.01
N VAL A 140 -3.92 11.69 18.07
CA VAL A 140 -2.72 11.45 17.24
C VAL A 140 -1.41 11.79 17.97
N GLY A 141 -1.49 12.22 19.24
CA GLY A 141 -0.33 12.46 20.10
C GLY A 141 0.43 13.75 19.77
N ILE A 142 -0.27 14.83 19.38
CA ILE A 142 0.33 16.17 19.34
C ILE A 142 0.54 16.63 20.78
N PRO A 143 1.77 16.94 21.20
CA PRO A 143 2.04 17.47 22.54
C PRO A 143 1.37 18.84 22.68
N ASP A 144 0.89 19.17 23.88
CA ASP A 144 0.31 20.46 24.23
C ASP A 144 -0.68 21.00 23.16
N ALA A 145 -1.60 20.11 22.70
CA ALA A 145 -2.48 20.35 21.57
C ALA A 145 -3.32 21.65 21.70
N GLU A 146 -3.68 22.05 22.93
CA GLU A 146 -4.39 23.28 23.24
C GLU A 146 -3.58 24.53 22.86
N GLU A 147 -2.27 24.51 23.02
CA GLU A 147 -1.40 25.63 22.68
C GLU A 147 -1.16 25.67 21.17
N HIS A 148 -1.05 24.49 20.56
CA HIS A 148 -0.67 24.33 19.17
C HIS A 148 -1.83 24.34 18.16
N ILE A 149 -3.09 24.31 18.57
CA ILE A 149 -4.27 24.28 17.67
C ILE A 149 -4.32 25.50 16.72
N ASN A 150 -3.74 26.62 17.15
CA ASN A 150 -3.71 27.87 16.37
C ASN A 150 -2.44 28.07 15.55
N ASP A 151 -1.52 27.12 15.56
CA ASP A 151 -0.28 27.19 14.80
C ASP A 151 -0.50 26.93 13.32
N TYR A 152 0.49 27.37 12.52
CA TYR A 152 0.59 27.10 11.09
C TYR A 152 1.54 25.94 10.82
N PRO A 153 1.41 25.25 9.66
CA PRO A 153 2.26 24.10 9.33
C PRO A 153 3.78 24.37 9.41
N HIS A 154 4.23 25.56 9.04
CA HIS A 154 5.65 25.91 9.05
C HIS A 154 6.27 25.99 10.46
N GLN A 155 5.47 26.12 11.51
CA GLN A 155 5.91 26.15 12.90
C GLN A 155 6.14 24.75 13.47
N TRP A 156 5.75 23.69 12.75
CA TRP A 156 5.72 22.31 13.23
C TRP A 156 6.87 21.48 12.66
N SER A 157 7.33 20.47 13.42
CA SER A 157 8.25 19.43 12.93
C SER A 157 7.59 18.53 11.89
N GLY A 158 8.40 17.78 11.12
CA GLY A 158 7.88 16.80 10.14
C GLY A 158 6.94 15.77 10.77
N GLY A 159 7.30 15.24 11.94
CA GLY A 159 6.46 14.29 12.67
C GLY A 159 5.14 14.87 13.16
N MET A 160 5.13 16.13 13.62
CA MET A 160 3.87 16.82 14.00
C MET A 160 2.97 17.07 12.78
N ARG A 161 3.53 17.49 11.65
CA ARG A 161 2.78 17.65 10.39
C ARG A 161 2.17 16.34 9.93
N GLN A 162 2.93 15.24 9.99
CA GLN A 162 2.41 13.91 9.64
C GLN A 162 1.24 13.50 10.55
N ARG A 163 1.35 13.75 11.87
CA ARG A 163 0.24 13.52 12.82
C ARG A 163 -1.00 14.37 12.49
N ALA A 164 -0.81 15.62 12.06
CA ALA A 164 -1.93 16.47 11.61
C ALA A 164 -2.61 15.90 10.35
N VAL A 165 -1.84 15.45 9.35
CA VAL A 165 -2.39 14.82 8.14
C VAL A 165 -3.17 13.55 8.49
N ILE A 166 -2.67 12.75 9.43
CA ILE A 166 -3.40 11.58 9.96
C ILE A 166 -4.70 12.03 10.65
N ALA A 167 -4.67 13.07 11.49
CA ALA A 167 -5.87 13.61 12.14
C ALA A 167 -6.92 14.09 11.13
N ILE A 168 -6.50 14.77 10.06
CA ILE A 168 -7.38 15.18 8.95
C ILE A 168 -8.00 13.97 8.27
N ALA A 169 -7.20 12.95 7.94
CA ALA A 169 -7.69 11.75 7.28
C ALA A 169 -8.72 10.98 8.14
N LEU A 170 -8.57 11.01 9.46
CA LEU A 170 -9.45 10.31 10.40
C LEU A 170 -10.67 11.16 10.85
N ALA A 171 -10.72 12.43 10.51
CA ALA A 171 -11.69 13.40 11.03
C ALA A 171 -13.16 12.99 10.82
N ALA A 172 -13.47 12.28 9.75
CA ALA A 172 -14.81 11.78 9.44
C ALA A 172 -15.01 10.28 9.71
N ASN A 173 -14.09 9.62 10.43
CA ASN A 173 -14.11 8.18 10.74
C ASN A 173 -14.29 7.29 9.50
N PRO A 174 -13.36 7.30 8.55
CA PRO A 174 -13.49 6.58 7.30
C PRO A 174 -13.48 5.06 7.51
N GLU A 175 -14.20 4.32 6.64
CA GLU A 175 -14.20 2.87 6.64
C GLU A 175 -12.92 2.27 6.04
N ILE A 176 -12.31 2.99 5.07
CA ILE A 176 -11.01 2.65 4.49
C ILE A 176 -10.06 3.84 4.64
N LEU A 177 -8.87 3.58 5.17
CA LEU A 177 -7.75 4.50 5.18
C LEU A 177 -6.68 4.01 4.20
N ILE A 178 -6.38 4.80 3.18
CA ILE A 178 -5.27 4.57 2.27
C ILE A 178 -4.07 5.37 2.78
N ALA A 179 -2.96 4.71 3.04
CA ALA A 179 -1.71 5.34 3.48
C ALA A 179 -0.64 5.13 2.40
N ASP A 180 -0.38 6.15 1.60
CA ASP A 180 0.61 6.11 0.51
C ASP A 180 1.96 6.60 1.04
N GLU A 181 2.84 5.66 1.37
CA GLU A 181 4.18 5.89 1.93
C GLU A 181 4.21 6.89 3.10
N PRO A 182 3.40 6.70 4.15
CA PRO A 182 3.12 7.73 5.16
C PRO A 182 4.33 8.08 6.04
N THR A 183 5.47 7.42 5.87
CA THR A 183 6.66 7.59 6.73
C THR A 183 7.95 7.84 5.96
N THR A 184 7.92 7.94 4.63
CA THR A 184 9.12 8.02 3.77
C THR A 184 10.03 9.22 4.06
N ALA A 185 9.48 10.34 4.53
CA ALA A 185 10.24 11.57 4.83
C ALA A 185 10.59 11.73 6.33
N LEU A 186 10.44 10.66 7.14
CA LEU A 186 10.63 10.70 8.58
C LEU A 186 11.86 9.88 9.00
N ASP A 187 12.50 10.27 10.12
CA ASP A 187 13.53 9.44 10.74
C ASP A 187 12.90 8.15 11.33
N VAL A 188 13.75 7.11 11.52
CA VAL A 188 13.31 5.76 11.93
C VAL A 188 12.54 5.78 13.26
N THR A 189 12.89 6.67 14.19
CA THR A 189 12.22 6.74 15.49
C THR A 189 10.81 7.28 15.35
N ILE A 190 10.64 8.36 14.61
CA ILE A 190 9.33 8.95 14.32
C ILE A 190 8.50 8.01 13.44
N GLN A 191 9.11 7.35 12.45
CA GLN A 191 8.45 6.33 11.64
C GLN A 191 7.79 5.26 12.51
N ASN A 192 8.54 4.65 13.45
CA ASN A 192 8.00 3.63 14.36
C ASN A 192 6.86 4.16 15.23
N GLN A 193 6.94 5.42 15.69
CA GLN A 193 5.86 6.04 16.45
C GLN A 193 4.59 6.23 15.62
N ILE A 194 4.72 6.68 14.37
CA ILE A 194 3.59 6.86 13.45
C ILE A 194 2.92 5.52 13.13
N LEU A 195 3.70 4.47 12.86
CA LEU A 195 3.18 3.14 12.57
C LEU A 195 2.40 2.54 13.76
N LYS A 196 2.96 2.68 14.97
CA LYS A 196 2.27 2.27 16.19
C LYS A 196 0.96 3.03 16.38
N LEU A 197 0.99 4.35 16.20
CA LEU A 197 -0.19 5.20 16.25
C LEU A 197 -1.27 4.74 15.25
N MET A 198 -0.90 4.50 13.98
CA MET A 198 -1.85 4.04 12.97
C MET A 198 -2.51 2.71 13.35
N LYS A 199 -1.75 1.77 13.93
CA LYS A 199 -2.28 0.48 14.38
C LYS A 199 -3.24 0.63 15.58
N GLU A 200 -2.92 1.50 16.52
CA GLU A 200 -3.79 1.82 17.67
C GLU A 200 -5.10 2.47 17.19
N LEU A 201 -5.01 3.45 16.29
CA LEU A 201 -6.18 4.14 15.74
C LEU A 201 -7.04 3.21 14.89
N GLN A 202 -6.46 2.31 14.08
CA GLN A 202 -7.18 1.30 13.33
C GLN A 202 -8.08 0.46 14.24
N SER A 203 -7.56 0.01 15.40
CA SER A 203 -8.33 -0.80 16.34
C SER A 203 -9.48 -0.01 16.98
N GLN A 204 -9.30 1.29 17.21
CA GLN A 204 -10.31 2.17 17.83
C GLN A 204 -11.48 2.50 16.91
N ILE A 205 -11.20 2.80 15.62
CA ILE A 205 -12.21 3.21 14.65
C ILE A 205 -12.69 2.09 13.73
N SER A 206 -12.12 0.88 13.88
CA SER A 206 -12.45 -0.30 13.05
C SER A 206 -12.31 -0.07 11.54
N SER A 207 -11.43 0.82 11.11
CA SER A 207 -11.13 1.08 9.70
C SER A 207 -10.31 -0.07 9.11
N SER A 208 -10.47 -0.30 7.82
CA SER A 208 -9.55 -1.16 7.05
C SER A 208 -8.46 -0.28 6.44
N ILE A 209 -7.25 -0.80 6.29
CA ILE A 209 -6.11 -0.02 5.80
C ILE A 209 -5.56 -0.63 4.51
N ILE A 210 -5.34 0.22 3.49
CA ILE A 210 -4.43 -0.08 2.37
C ILE A 210 -3.14 0.67 2.66
N PHE A 211 -2.07 -0.07 2.94
CA PHE A 211 -0.79 0.49 3.34
C PHE A 211 0.24 0.32 2.22
N ILE A 212 0.71 1.42 1.65
CA ILE A 212 1.74 1.40 0.61
C ILE A 212 3.09 1.75 1.22
N THR A 213 4.08 0.94 0.91
CA THR A 213 5.48 1.17 1.28
C THR A 213 6.42 0.40 0.35
N HIS A 214 7.65 0.86 0.28
CA HIS A 214 8.77 0.08 -0.29
C HIS A 214 9.57 -0.65 0.80
N ASP A 215 9.27 -0.41 2.09
CA ASP A 215 9.96 -1.02 3.23
C ASP A 215 9.19 -2.24 3.76
N LEU A 216 9.66 -3.42 3.38
CA LEU A 216 9.10 -4.69 3.86
C LEU A 216 9.25 -4.88 5.38
N GLY A 217 10.24 -4.25 6.02
CA GLY A 217 10.42 -4.33 7.47
C GLY A 217 9.23 -3.73 8.24
N VAL A 218 8.65 -2.66 7.69
CA VAL A 218 7.44 -2.03 8.22
C VAL A 218 6.22 -2.95 8.07
N VAL A 219 6.11 -3.61 6.92
CA VAL A 219 4.97 -4.47 6.57
C VAL A 219 4.77 -5.60 7.56
N ALA A 220 5.86 -6.25 7.98
CA ALA A 220 5.83 -7.37 8.93
C ALA A 220 5.12 -7.03 10.27
N GLY A 221 5.19 -5.75 10.69
CA GLY A 221 4.57 -5.27 11.93
C GLY A 221 3.15 -4.72 11.77
N MET A 222 2.72 -4.43 10.54
CA MET A 222 1.50 -3.67 10.25
C MET A 222 0.44 -4.48 9.51
N ALA A 223 0.82 -5.32 8.56
CA ALA A 223 -0.09 -5.93 7.62
C ALA A 223 -0.64 -7.30 8.08
N ASP A 224 -1.85 -7.61 7.64
CA ASP A 224 -2.42 -8.95 7.68
C ASP A 224 -2.08 -9.72 6.40
N ARG A 225 -2.20 -9.06 5.25
CA ARG A 225 -1.86 -9.59 3.92
C ARG A 225 -0.97 -8.63 3.13
N VAL A 226 -0.25 -9.19 2.18
CA VAL A 226 0.69 -8.46 1.33
C VAL A 226 0.41 -8.74 -0.14
N ALA A 227 0.38 -7.68 -0.95
CA ALA A 227 0.41 -7.73 -2.40
C ALA A 227 1.75 -7.16 -2.88
N VAL A 228 2.57 -7.98 -3.51
CA VAL A 228 3.86 -7.57 -4.09
C VAL A 228 3.61 -7.12 -5.52
N MET A 229 3.92 -5.85 -5.82
CA MET A 229 3.72 -5.26 -7.15
C MET A 229 5.04 -5.09 -7.88
N TYR A 230 5.05 -5.48 -9.15
CA TYR A 230 6.13 -5.23 -10.08
C TYR A 230 5.57 -4.85 -11.46
N ALA A 231 6.10 -3.79 -12.08
CA ALA A 231 5.77 -3.37 -13.44
C ALA A 231 4.26 -3.33 -13.74
N GLY A 232 3.45 -2.79 -12.83
CA GLY A 232 2.00 -2.64 -12.97
C GLY A 232 1.17 -3.90 -12.69
N LYS A 233 1.76 -4.97 -12.18
CA LYS A 233 1.09 -6.22 -11.82
C LYS A 233 1.33 -6.61 -10.37
N ILE A 234 0.39 -7.36 -9.78
CA ILE A 234 0.63 -8.12 -8.54
C ILE A 234 1.29 -9.43 -8.95
N VAL A 235 2.53 -9.65 -8.48
CA VAL A 235 3.32 -10.83 -8.80
C VAL A 235 3.29 -11.88 -7.70
N GLU A 236 3.01 -11.48 -6.46
CA GLU A 236 2.79 -12.39 -5.34
C GLU A 236 1.79 -11.78 -4.35
N TYR A 237 0.93 -12.61 -3.77
CA TYR A 237 -0.15 -12.20 -2.88
C TYR A 237 -0.43 -13.27 -1.84
N GLY A 238 -0.46 -12.90 -0.56
CA GLY A 238 -0.68 -13.85 0.52
C GLY A 238 -0.81 -13.19 1.88
N THR A 239 -0.91 -13.98 2.93
CA THR A 239 -0.74 -13.48 4.30
C THR A 239 0.69 -12.98 4.49
N VAL A 240 0.90 -12.09 5.46
CA VAL A 240 2.25 -11.58 5.76
C VAL A 240 3.22 -12.73 6.06
N ASP A 241 2.78 -13.73 6.80
CA ASP A 241 3.61 -14.90 7.13
C ASP A 241 4.00 -15.71 5.88
N GLU A 242 3.05 -15.96 4.95
CA GLU A 242 3.32 -16.69 3.70
C GLU A 242 4.34 -15.94 2.84
N VAL A 243 4.11 -14.65 2.57
CA VAL A 243 5.02 -13.85 1.72
C VAL A 243 6.41 -13.70 2.36
N PHE A 244 6.50 -13.61 3.69
CA PHE A 244 7.78 -13.43 4.38
C PHE A 244 8.56 -14.73 4.63
N TYR A 245 7.87 -15.84 4.91
CA TYR A 245 8.52 -17.11 5.27
C TYR A 245 8.43 -18.18 4.19
N ASN A 246 7.47 -18.07 3.26
CA ASN A 246 7.31 -18.98 2.13
C ASN A 246 7.21 -18.24 0.78
N PRO A 247 8.04 -17.20 0.51
CA PRO A 247 7.96 -16.46 -0.74
C PRO A 247 8.22 -17.37 -1.93
N GLN A 248 7.46 -17.18 -3.03
CA GLN A 248 7.55 -18.01 -4.21
C GLN A 248 8.11 -17.27 -5.43
N HIS A 249 7.82 -15.98 -5.56
CA HIS A 249 8.27 -15.20 -6.71
C HIS A 249 9.73 -14.73 -6.56
N PRO A 250 10.62 -14.92 -7.56
CA PRO A 250 12.02 -14.49 -7.49
C PRO A 250 12.20 -12.99 -7.19
N TYR A 251 11.30 -12.14 -7.65
CA TYR A 251 11.31 -10.72 -7.28
C TYR A 251 11.11 -10.51 -5.76
N THR A 252 10.19 -11.24 -5.14
CA THR A 252 9.99 -11.21 -3.68
C THR A 252 11.22 -11.72 -2.93
N TRP A 253 11.91 -12.73 -3.48
CA TRP A 253 13.20 -13.19 -2.92
C TRP A 253 14.22 -12.06 -2.91
N GLY A 254 14.34 -11.34 -4.04
CA GLY A 254 15.25 -10.19 -4.16
C GLY A 254 14.92 -9.08 -3.16
N LEU A 255 13.63 -8.72 -3.03
CA LEU A 255 13.18 -7.72 -2.05
C LEU A 255 13.52 -8.13 -0.61
N LEU A 256 13.27 -9.39 -0.24
CA LEU A 256 13.56 -9.90 1.11
C LEU A 256 15.08 -10.02 1.37
N ASN A 257 15.89 -10.30 0.35
CA ASN A 257 17.35 -10.37 0.45
C ASN A 257 18.01 -8.98 0.58
N SER A 258 17.35 -7.94 0.11
CA SER A 258 17.83 -6.56 0.25
C SER A 258 17.54 -5.95 1.65
N MET A 259 16.78 -6.67 2.50
CA MET A 259 16.48 -6.22 3.87
C MET A 259 17.64 -6.52 4.82
N PRO A 260 18.08 -5.55 5.66
CA PRO A 260 19.01 -5.83 6.74
C PRO A 260 18.37 -6.80 7.75
N THR A 261 19.09 -7.87 8.10
CA THR A 261 18.71 -8.77 9.19
C THR A 261 19.80 -8.75 10.26
N THR A 262 19.47 -9.18 11.48
CA THR A 262 20.45 -9.27 12.59
C THR A 262 21.65 -10.17 12.25
N ASP A 263 21.47 -11.10 11.31
CA ASP A 263 22.50 -12.05 10.88
C ASP A 263 23.22 -11.61 9.58
N THR A 264 22.91 -10.40 9.07
CA THR A 264 23.52 -9.90 7.84
C THR A 264 24.90 -9.35 8.14
N GLU A 265 25.95 -9.99 7.60
CA GLU A 265 27.30 -9.44 7.66
C GLU A 265 27.37 -8.12 6.88
N ALA A 266 28.12 -7.15 7.43
CA ALA A 266 28.29 -5.85 6.79
C ALA A 266 28.90 -6.03 5.38
N GLY A 267 28.13 -5.69 4.33
CA GLY A 267 28.53 -5.83 2.93
C GLY A 267 27.83 -6.94 2.14
N SER A 268 26.94 -7.74 2.75
CA SER A 268 26.27 -8.88 2.08
C SER A 268 24.86 -8.56 1.56
N LEU A 269 24.38 -7.30 1.65
CA LEU A 269 23.08 -6.92 1.09
C LEU A 269 23.13 -6.98 -0.45
N GLN A 270 22.35 -7.86 -1.03
CA GLN A 270 22.22 -7.99 -2.48
C GLN A 270 21.08 -7.11 -2.96
N SER A 271 21.38 -6.15 -3.84
CA SER A 271 20.36 -5.41 -4.58
C SER A 271 19.87 -6.22 -5.77
N ILE A 272 18.60 -6.07 -6.13
CA ILE A 272 18.06 -6.62 -7.37
C ILE A 272 18.75 -5.94 -8.55
N PRO A 273 19.45 -6.68 -9.46
CA PRO A 273 20.19 -6.09 -10.56
C PRO A 273 19.26 -5.44 -11.60
N GLY A 274 19.79 -4.50 -12.39
CA GLY A 274 19.09 -3.88 -13.50
C GLY A 274 18.00 -2.88 -13.07
N THR A 275 17.18 -2.47 -14.03
CA THR A 275 16.07 -1.52 -13.86
C THR A 275 14.75 -2.15 -14.28
N PRO A 276 13.60 -1.75 -13.67
CA PRO A 276 12.29 -2.16 -14.15
C PRO A 276 12.08 -1.82 -15.63
N PRO A 277 11.26 -2.60 -16.36
CA PRO A 277 11.00 -2.36 -17.78
C PRO A 277 10.23 -1.04 -17.99
N ASP A 278 10.38 -0.47 -19.18
CA ASP A 278 9.55 0.64 -19.62
C ASP A 278 8.13 0.18 -19.90
N LEU A 279 7.16 0.78 -19.20
CA LEU A 279 5.74 0.45 -19.35
C LEU A 279 5.07 1.11 -20.55
N LEU A 280 5.80 1.89 -21.35
CA LEU A 280 5.35 2.31 -22.68
C LEU A 280 5.29 1.10 -23.63
N ASN A 281 6.29 0.20 -23.51
CA ASN A 281 6.38 -1.04 -24.28
C ASN A 281 6.69 -2.20 -23.32
N PRO A 282 5.73 -2.63 -22.49
CA PRO A 282 5.96 -3.71 -21.55
C PRO A 282 6.36 -5.01 -22.29
N PRO A 283 7.24 -5.85 -21.70
CA PRO A 283 7.59 -7.12 -22.28
C PRO A 283 6.36 -7.99 -22.53
N LYS A 284 6.45 -8.89 -23.53
CA LYS A 284 5.38 -9.81 -23.87
C LYS A 284 5.22 -10.92 -22.81
N GLY A 285 6.31 -11.37 -22.23
CA GLY A 285 6.35 -12.35 -21.16
C GLY A 285 6.39 -11.73 -19.76
N ASP A 286 6.98 -12.44 -18.79
CA ASP A 286 7.15 -11.93 -17.45
C ASP A 286 7.98 -10.64 -17.45
N ALA A 287 7.43 -9.59 -16.86
CA ALA A 287 8.11 -8.31 -16.77
C ALA A 287 9.41 -8.38 -15.95
N PHE A 288 9.54 -9.34 -15.07
CA PHE A 288 10.75 -9.57 -14.26
C PHE A 288 11.81 -10.45 -14.96
N ALA A 289 11.50 -11.14 -16.06
CA ALA A 289 12.37 -12.10 -16.72
C ALA A 289 13.79 -11.57 -16.95
N ALA A 290 13.95 -10.35 -17.46
CA ALA A 290 15.26 -9.75 -17.74
C ALA A 290 16.14 -9.49 -16.51
N ARG A 291 15.57 -9.53 -15.30
CA ARG A 291 16.24 -9.33 -14.01
C ARG A 291 16.25 -10.59 -13.14
N ASN A 292 15.62 -11.67 -13.65
CA ASN A 292 15.42 -12.91 -12.93
C ASN A 292 16.52 -13.91 -13.29
N GLU A 293 17.42 -14.20 -12.37
CA GLU A 293 18.49 -15.20 -12.56
C GLU A 293 17.94 -16.64 -12.73
N TYR A 294 16.66 -16.84 -12.39
CA TYR A 294 15.95 -18.12 -12.48
C TYR A 294 14.98 -18.16 -13.66
N ALA A 295 15.04 -17.16 -14.57
CA ALA A 295 14.13 -17.09 -15.70
C ALA A 295 14.25 -18.32 -16.59
N LEU A 296 13.11 -18.87 -17.01
CA LEU A 296 12.99 -19.90 -18.00
C LEU A 296 12.77 -19.26 -19.38
N ASP A 297 12.97 -19.99 -20.47
CA ASP A 297 12.74 -19.47 -21.82
C ASP A 297 11.31 -18.94 -21.99
N ILE A 298 10.33 -19.63 -21.40
CA ILE A 298 8.93 -19.24 -21.43
C ILE A 298 8.66 -17.88 -20.74
N ASP A 299 9.44 -17.50 -19.72
CA ASP A 299 9.28 -16.18 -19.06
C ASP A 299 9.50 -15.02 -20.03
N HIS A 300 10.26 -15.23 -21.12
CA HIS A 300 10.46 -14.21 -22.17
C HIS A 300 9.35 -14.18 -23.22
N GLU A 301 8.53 -15.22 -23.31
CA GLU A 301 7.51 -15.39 -24.35
C GLU A 301 6.08 -15.18 -23.85
N GLU A 302 5.78 -15.67 -22.64
CA GLU A 302 4.44 -15.67 -22.06
C GLU A 302 4.44 -15.21 -20.59
N GLU A 303 3.44 -14.42 -20.23
CA GLU A 303 3.24 -14.00 -18.84
C GLU A 303 2.80 -15.19 -17.98
N PRO A 304 3.42 -15.40 -16.79
CA PRO A 304 2.98 -16.46 -15.88
C PRO A 304 1.59 -16.16 -15.31
N PRO A 305 0.71 -17.16 -15.23
CA PRO A 305 -0.55 -17.01 -14.52
C PRO A 305 -0.29 -16.95 -13.01
N MET A 306 -1.29 -16.48 -12.24
CA MET A 306 -1.26 -16.57 -10.78
C MET A 306 -1.49 -18.01 -10.35
N PHE A 307 -0.41 -18.73 -10.02
CA PHE A 307 -0.47 -20.08 -9.45
C PHE A 307 -0.92 -20.05 -8.00
N LYS A 308 -1.83 -20.94 -7.63
CA LYS A 308 -2.27 -21.14 -6.25
C LYS A 308 -1.25 -21.95 -5.47
N VAL A 309 -0.67 -21.37 -4.42
CA VAL A 309 0.29 -22.02 -3.51
C VAL A 309 -0.42 -22.58 -2.28
N SER A 310 -1.34 -21.78 -1.71
CA SER A 310 -2.21 -22.17 -0.60
C SER A 310 -3.62 -21.58 -0.79
N GLU A 311 -4.50 -21.73 0.19
CA GLU A 311 -5.83 -21.08 0.15
C GLU A 311 -5.77 -19.56 0.11
N THR A 312 -4.68 -18.97 0.60
CA THR A 312 -4.50 -17.53 0.73
C THR A 312 -3.29 -17.00 -0.04
N HIS A 313 -2.43 -17.88 -0.57
CA HIS A 313 -1.15 -17.54 -1.20
C HIS A 313 -1.15 -17.85 -2.69
N TYR A 314 -0.78 -16.87 -3.50
CA TYR A 314 -0.71 -16.94 -4.96
C TYR A 314 0.58 -16.26 -5.45
N ALA A 315 1.20 -16.80 -6.49
CA ALA A 315 2.37 -16.18 -7.12
C ALA A 315 2.38 -16.39 -8.65
N ALA A 316 2.77 -15.34 -9.38
CA ALA A 316 2.85 -15.31 -10.82
C ALA A 316 4.27 -15.65 -11.29
N THR A 317 4.65 -16.91 -11.24
CA THR A 317 5.97 -17.40 -11.72
C THR A 317 5.87 -18.77 -12.33
N TRP A 318 6.47 -18.97 -13.50
CA TRP A 318 6.54 -20.28 -14.17
C TRP A 318 7.31 -21.31 -13.36
N LEU A 319 8.10 -20.93 -12.35
CA LEU A 319 8.78 -21.87 -11.44
C LEU A 319 7.81 -22.74 -10.63
N LEU A 320 6.52 -22.37 -10.56
CA LEU A 320 5.46 -23.15 -9.92
C LEU A 320 4.73 -24.11 -10.86
N ASP A 321 5.01 -24.08 -12.15
CA ASP A 321 4.48 -25.06 -13.11
C ASP A 321 5.09 -26.43 -12.81
N GLU A 322 4.30 -27.50 -12.89
CA GLU A 322 4.73 -28.88 -12.61
C GLU A 322 5.89 -29.33 -13.51
N ARG A 323 6.03 -28.73 -14.69
CA ARG A 323 7.10 -29.03 -15.67
C ARG A 323 8.37 -28.24 -15.42
N ALA A 324 8.35 -27.26 -14.54
CA ALA A 324 9.50 -26.39 -14.28
C ALA A 324 10.65 -27.16 -13.61
N PRO A 325 11.90 -26.84 -13.93
CA PRO A 325 13.04 -27.40 -13.22
C PRO A 325 13.04 -26.92 -11.77
N LYS A 326 13.46 -27.79 -10.85
CA LYS A 326 13.65 -27.40 -9.45
C LYS A 326 14.83 -26.45 -9.34
N VAL A 327 14.56 -25.22 -8.93
CA VAL A 327 15.59 -24.22 -8.66
C VAL A 327 15.95 -24.18 -7.17
N ILE A 328 17.18 -23.81 -6.87
CA ILE A 328 17.65 -23.60 -5.50
C ILE A 328 17.63 -22.10 -5.24
N PRO A 329 16.72 -21.61 -4.39
CA PRO A 329 16.66 -20.18 -4.09
C PRO A 329 17.88 -19.75 -3.26
N PRO A 330 18.13 -18.44 -3.10
CA PRO A 330 19.20 -17.92 -2.27
C PRO A 330 19.12 -18.44 -0.82
N LEU A 331 20.28 -18.63 -0.18
CA LEU A 331 20.36 -19.20 1.18
C LEU A 331 19.43 -18.53 2.22
N PRO A 332 19.26 -17.18 2.23
CA PRO A 332 18.31 -16.55 3.13
C PRO A 332 16.86 -17.01 2.91
N ILE A 333 16.46 -17.27 1.66
CA ILE A 333 15.13 -17.78 1.31
C ILE A 333 14.96 -19.24 1.74
N GLN A 334 15.98 -20.09 1.53
CA GLN A 334 15.96 -21.47 2.02
C GLN A 334 15.76 -21.53 3.55
N LYS A 335 16.44 -20.65 4.31
CA LYS A 335 16.26 -20.54 5.77
C LYS A 335 14.82 -20.11 6.15
N ARG A 336 14.19 -19.24 5.37
CA ARG A 336 12.79 -18.83 5.57
C ARG A 336 11.84 -19.99 5.32
N TRP A 337 12.01 -20.73 4.21
CA TRP A 337 11.22 -21.92 3.89
C TRP A 337 11.37 -23.01 4.96
N ALA A 338 12.58 -23.23 5.49
CA ALA A 338 12.79 -24.19 6.58
C ALA A 338 11.99 -23.79 7.84
N LYS A 339 12.02 -22.51 8.23
CA LYS A 339 11.22 -22.00 9.36
C LYS A 339 9.71 -22.14 9.11
N TRP A 340 9.25 -21.90 7.87
CA TRP A 340 7.84 -22.10 7.49
C TRP A 340 7.43 -23.56 7.65
N ALA A 341 8.19 -24.50 7.13
CA ALA A 341 7.93 -25.93 7.24
C ALA A 341 7.95 -26.44 8.70
N GLU A 342 8.74 -25.85 9.58
CA GLU A 342 8.73 -26.11 11.02
C GLU A 342 7.44 -25.62 11.68
N LYS A 343 6.98 -24.41 11.31
CA LYS A 343 5.75 -23.82 11.81
C LYS A 343 4.52 -24.66 11.40
N GLU A 344 4.45 -25.10 10.15
CA GLU A 344 3.36 -25.97 9.69
C GLU A 344 3.35 -27.32 10.41
N ARG A 345 4.49 -27.94 10.64
CA ARG A 345 4.61 -29.20 11.40
C ARG A 345 4.25 -29.04 12.88
N GLY A 346 4.46 -27.87 13.47
CA GLY A 346 4.09 -27.59 14.85
C GLY A 346 2.63 -27.20 15.06
N GLN A 347 1.88 -26.96 13.97
CA GLN A 347 0.43 -26.67 13.99
C GLN A 347 -0.44 -27.89 13.62
N ALA A 348 0.14 -28.96 13.08
CA ALA A 348 -0.48 -30.23 12.78
C ALA A 348 -0.41 -31.19 13.98
#